data_924a7634576c4f56664298fca87a4692
#
_entry.id   924a7634576c4f56664298fca87a4692
#
_cell.length_a   1.000
_cell.length_b   1.000
_cell.length_c   1.000
_cell.angle_alpha   90.00
_cell.angle_beta   90.00
_cell.angle_gamma   90.00
#
_symmetry.space_group_name_H-M   'P 1'
#
loop_
_entity.id
_entity.type
_entity.pdbx_description
1 polymer ?
#
loop_
_entity_poly.entity_id
_entity_poly.type
_entity_poly.pdbx_seq_one_letter_code
_entity_poly.pdbx_strand_id
1 'polypeptide(L)'
;MVVGDRTDAAEVRADERPEPATRPVRGTRWAAVVALIAATGVAGVLWRTVPPVPGILVAYGRYAATWIGLTNIIYVGEGLNAFVAVSETSTGVRNYHNAGKVQASSEPQDMRLQRMLGHFTHLIPKRPANALVIGCGAGVTAGAVSIGPGVEHMTIAEIEPLVPASVSKYFGDYNYNVVDNPKVTIHIDDARHFLLTTDQKFDAITSDPLDPWVKGAATLYTREFFEIVKRHLNPGGVVTLFVQLYESNTEATKSEIGTFLEAFPNGVVWGNTNNGEGYDLVLMGTVEPLTIDIDALQAKLDQPAYAEVRQSLAEIGIYSAVDLLSNYAGSAEDLGPWLKDAPINLDRNLRLQYLAGMGLNTYDSGPIYADMVRYTRFPEKLFTGSPASLEAVREGIQRQLGRP
;
A
#
# COMPACT_ATOMS: atom_id res chain seq x y z
N MET A 1 -45.14 -72.41 -2.63
CA MET A 1 -45.39 -73.56 -1.71
C MET A 1 -45.31 -73.01 -0.30
N VAL A 2 -46.47 -73.10 0.38
CA VAL A 2 -46.76 -73.07 1.82
C VAL A 2 -46.59 -71.65 2.46
N VAL A 3 -47.65 -70.90 2.63
CA VAL A 3 -48.85 -70.96 3.51
C VAL A 3 -48.51 -70.75 5.00
N GLY A 4 -49.15 -69.78 5.54
CA GLY A 4 -49.67 -69.64 6.87
C GLY A 4 -48.76 -68.77 7.78
N ASP A 5 -49.20 -67.94 8.64
CA ASP A 5 -50.52 -67.88 9.26
C ASP A 5 -50.68 -66.45 9.86
N ARG A 6 -51.92 -66.04 9.91
CA ARG A 6 -52.39 -64.86 10.64
C ARG A 6 -52.49 -65.21 12.11
N THR A 7 -52.06 -64.31 12.97
CA THR A 7 -52.75 -64.10 14.25
C THR A 7 -52.76 -62.68 14.61
N ASP A 8 -53.97 -62.15 14.75
CA ASP A 8 -54.35 -60.87 15.36
C ASP A 8 -53.86 -60.81 16.78
N ALA A 9 -53.37 -59.63 17.15
CA ALA A 9 -53.51 -59.12 18.50
C ALA A 9 -53.70 -57.64 18.44
N ALA A 10 -54.90 -57.25 18.72
CA ALA A 10 -55.37 -55.89 18.90
C ALA A 10 -54.77 -55.20 20.15
N GLU A 11 -54.69 -53.92 20.04
CA GLU A 11 -54.87 -52.92 21.09
C GLU A 11 -53.94 -52.88 22.30
N VAL A 12 -53.22 -51.76 22.40
CA VAL A 12 -53.54 -50.77 23.46
C VAL A 12 -53.08 -49.36 22.95
N ARG A 13 -54.00 -48.52 22.53
CA ARG A 13 -53.81 -47.08 22.45
C ARG A 13 -53.70 -46.56 23.88
N ALA A 14 -52.51 -46.27 24.32
CA ALA A 14 -52.30 -45.38 25.48
C ALA A 14 -52.70 -43.97 25.05
N ASP A 15 -53.75 -43.48 25.72
CA ASP A 15 -54.22 -42.14 25.68
C ASP A 15 -53.14 -41.20 26.28
N GLU A 16 -52.18 -40.75 25.47
CA GLU A 16 -51.24 -39.68 25.84
C GLU A 16 -52.02 -38.36 25.85
N ARG A 17 -52.59 -38.04 27.01
CA ARG A 17 -53.07 -36.67 27.29
C ARG A 17 -51.84 -35.75 27.21
N PRO A 18 -51.90 -34.66 26.41
CA PRO A 18 -50.84 -33.67 26.42
C PRO A 18 -50.71 -33.08 27.84
N GLU A 19 -49.52 -33.17 28.41
CA GLU A 19 -49.20 -32.48 29.67
C GLU A 19 -49.58 -31.01 29.56
N PRO A 20 -50.29 -30.46 30.57
CA PRO A 20 -50.65 -29.06 30.55
C PRO A 20 -49.35 -28.24 30.56
N ALA A 21 -49.18 -27.42 29.51
CA ALA A 21 -48.07 -26.46 29.44
C ALA A 21 -48.10 -25.64 30.74
N THR A 22 -47.09 -25.86 31.57
CA THR A 22 -46.93 -25.12 32.83
C THR A 22 -46.75 -23.66 32.51
N ARG A 23 -47.82 -22.85 32.73
CA ARG A 23 -47.75 -21.39 32.58
C ARG A 23 -46.70 -20.91 33.55
N PRO A 24 -45.69 -20.14 33.09
CA PRO A 24 -44.63 -19.62 33.98
C PRO A 24 -45.32 -18.76 35.06
N VAL A 25 -45.06 -19.12 36.31
CA VAL A 25 -45.56 -18.42 37.49
C VAL A 25 -45.13 -16.96 37.39
N ARG A 26 -46.06 -16.03 37.69
CA ARG A 26 -45.85 -14.58 37.58
C ARG A 26 -44.59 -14.10 38.29
N GLY A 27 -44.15 -14.73 39.35
CA GLY A 27 -42.90 -14.49 40.10
C GLY A 27 -41.62 -14.74 39.31
N THR A 28 -41.62 -15.78 38.41
CA THR A 28 -40.46 -16.13 37.59
C THR A 28 -40.15 -15.05 36.52
N ARG A 29 -41.17 -14.38 36.03
CA ARG A 29 -41.01 -13.27 35.06
C ARG A 29 -40.36 -12.04 35.70
N TRP A 30 -40.77 -11.69 36.90
CA TRP A 30 -40.16 -10.58 37.64
C TRP A 30 -38.70 -10.87 38.04
N ALA A 31 -38.42 -12.08 38.47
CA ALA A 31 -37.07 -12.53 38.74
C ALA A 31 -36.13 -12.46 37.51
N ALA A 32 -36.64 -12.86 36.34
CA ALA A 32 -35.92 -12.72 35.07
C ALA A 32 -35.66 -11.26 34.69
N VAL A 33 -36.63 -10.37 34.87
CA VAL A 33 -36.44 -8.93 34.61
C VAL A 33 -35.44 -8.31 35.54
N VAL A 34 -35.46 -8.63 36.84
CA VAL A 34 -34.48 -8.14 37.83
C VAL A 34 -33.10 -8.68 37.50
N ALA A 35 -32.99 -9.96 37.14
CA ALA A 35 -31.70 -10.55 36.72
C ALA A 35 -31.15 -9.87 35.46
N LEU A 36 -31.99 -9.56 34.47
CA LEU A 36 -31.57 -8.85 33.26
C LEU A 36 -31.10 -7.43 33.59
N ILE A 37 -31.82 -6.69 34.43
CA ILE A 37 -31.42 -5.34 34.85
C ILE A 37 -30.07 -5.40 35.61
N ALA A 38 -29.92 -6.37 36.53
CA ALA A 38 -28.67 -6.56 37.26
C ALA A 38 -27.52 -6.92 36.33
N ALA A 39 -27.73 -7.84 35.37
CA ALA A 39 -26.73 -8.22 34.38
C ALA A 39 -26.34 -7.04 33.48
N THR A 40 -27.32 -6.25 33.02
CA THR A 40 -27.05 -5.04 32.24
C THR A 40 -26.31 -3.99 33.06
N GLY A 41 -26.65 -3.81 34.33
CA GLY A 41 -25.94 -2.92 35.26
C GLY A 41 -24.49 -3.35 35.48
N VAL A 42 -24.27 -4.65 35.73
CA VAL A 42 -22.93 -5.22 35.86
C VAL A 42 -22.13 -5.06 34.57
N ALA A 43 -22.74 -5.37 33.41
CA ALA A 43 -22.11 -5.17 32.10
C ALA A 43 -21.74 -3.69 31.88
N GLY A 44 -22.61 -2.74 32.25
CA GLY A 44 -22.34 -1.31 32.14
C GLY A 44 -21.19 -0.84 33.07
N VAL A 45 -21.09 -1.40 34.27
CA VAL A 45 -19.96 -1.13 35.18
C VAL A 45 -18.68 -1.74 34.63
N LEU A 46 -18.72 -3.00 34.19
CA LEU A 46 -17.54 -3.67 33.59
C LEU A 46 -17.05 -2.92 32.36
N TRP A 47 -17.96 -2.48 31.50
CA TRP A 47 -17.62 -1.66 30.33
C TRP A 47 -16.83 -0.40 30.70
N ARG A 48 -17.20 0.27 31.78
CA ARG A 48 -16.51 1.48 32.26
C ARG A 48 -15.16 1.17 32.94
N THR A 49 -14.93 -0.05 33.39
CA THR A 49 -13.70 -0.47 34.05
C THR A 49 -12.66 -1.04 33.07
N VAL A 50 -13.05 -1.34 31.81
CA VAL A 50 -12.12 -1.78 30.77
C VAL A 50 -11.28 -0.57 30.35
N PRO A 51 -9.96 -0.56 30.58
CA PRO A 51 -9.11 0.54 30.14
C PRO A 51 -9.03 0.53 28.60
N PRO A 52 -8.89 1.70 27.96
CA PRO A 52 -8.63 1.75 26.53
C PRO A 52 -7.32 1.04 26.21
N VAL A 53 -7.22 0.48 24.99
CA VAL A 53 -5.97 -0.13 24.51
C VAL A 53 -4.87 0.95 24.52
N PRO A 54 -3.72 0.71 25.16
CA PRO A 54 -2.63 1.67 25.19
C PRO A 54 -2.21 2.05 23.76
N GLY A 55 -2.13 3.35 23.45
CA GLY A 55 -1.81 3.84 22.12
C GLY A 55 -0.48 3.30 21.58
N ILE A 56 0.49 3.06 22.47
CA ILE A 56 1.78 2.46 22.11
C ILE A 56 1.63 1.03 21.52
N LEU A 57 0.64 0.25 22.00
CA LEU A 57 0.35 -1.07 21.44
C LEU A 57 -0.34 -0.97 20.08
N VAL A 58 -1.22 0.02 19.89
CA VAL A 58 -1.85 0.28 18.59
C VAL A 58 -0.79 0.69 17.57
N ALA A 59 0.12 1.59 17.95
CA ALA A 59 1.15 2.12 17.07
C ALA A 59 2.22 1.08 16.71
N TYR A 60 2.79 0.42 17.69
CA TYR A 60 4.01 -0.38 17.52
C TYR A 60 3.80 -1.88 17.70
N GLY A 61 2.60 -2.34 18.07
CA GLY A 61 2.28 -3.76 18.18
C GLY A 61 3.33 -4.54 18.97
N ARG A 62 3.97 -5.51 18.32
CA ARG A 62 5.03 -6.34 18.91
C ARG A 62 6.29 -5.57 19.33
N TYR A 63 6.53 -4.41 18.76
CA TYR A 63 7.67 -3.54 19.08
C TYR A 63 7.38 -2.50 20.17
N ALA A 64 6.17 -2.48 20.74
CA ALA A 64 5.77 -1.47 21.71
C ALA A 64 6.76 -1.30 22.86
N ALA A 65 7.31 -2.41 23.38
CA ALA A 65 8.26 -2.38 24.50
C ALA A 65 9.56 -1.61 24.18
N THR A 66 10.01 -1.62 22.93
CA THR A 66 11.25 -0.92 22.50
C THR A 66 11.05 0.57 22.30
N TRP A 67 9.80 1.02 22.19
CA TRP A 67 9.45 2.41 21.91
C TRP A 67 8.91 3.18 23.13
N ILE A 68 8.78 2.52 24.30
CA ILE A 68 8.35 3.18 25.54
C ILE A 68 9.35 4.28 25.90
N GLY A 69 8.83 5.51 26.04
CA GLY A 69 9.63 6.69 26.40
C GLY A 69 10.42 7.33 25.23
N LEU A 70 10.41 6.73 24.02
CA LEU A 70 11.11 7.26 22.86
C LEU A 70 10.16 7.99 21.89
N THR A 71 8.86 7.81 22.05
CA THR A 71 7.85 8.36 21.17
C THR A 71 6.63 8.84 21.94
N ASN A 72 5.96 9.85 21.43
CA ASN A 72 4.68 10.35 21.91
C ASN A 72 3.58 9.93 20.92
N ILE A 73 2.52 9.29 21.42
CA ILE A 73 1.36 8.95 20.60
C ILE A 73 0.41 10.15 20.59
N ILE A 74 0.31 10.83 19.46
CA ILE A 74 -0.47 12.07 19.29
C ILE A 74 -1.88 11.83 18.76
N TYR A 75 -2.15 10.66 18.18
CA TYR A 75 -3.47 10.23 17.71
C TYR A 75 -3.62 8.72 17.78
N VAL A 76 -4.81 8.27 18.15
CA VAL A 76 -5.25 6.86 18.04
C VAL A 76 -6.69 6.87 17.56
N GLY A 77 -6.98 6.06 16.55
CA GLY A 77 -8.31 5.88 16.00
C GLY A 77 -8.65 4.40 15.81
N GLU A 78 -9.87 4.05 16.14
CA GLU A 78 -10.46 2.75 15.86
C GLU A 78 -11.42 2.90 14.67
N GLY A 79 -10.99 2.43 13.51
CA GLY A 79 -11.74 2.51 12.27
C GLY A 79 -12.52 1.24 11.95
N LEU A 80 -13.18 1.24 10.81
CA LEU A 80 -13.96 0.10 10.32
C LEU A 80 -13.04 -1.04 9.83
N ASN A 81 -11.92 -0.68 9.24
CA ASN A 81 -11.01 -1.62 8.60
C ASN A 81 -9.69 -1.78 9.37
N ALA A 82 -9.31 -0.79 10.17
CA ALA A 82 -8.02 -0.78 10.86
C ALA A 82 -8.03 0.05 12.14
N PHE A 83 -7.14 -0.32 13.07
CA PHE A 83 -6.67 0.58 14.12
C PHE A 83 -5.53 1.40 13.55
N VAL A 84 -5.62 2.70 13.69
CA VAL A 84 -4.62 3.64 13.19
C VAL A 84 -4.07 4.50 14.33
N ALA A 85 -2.80 4.90 14.22
CA ALA A 85 -2.21 5.84 15.16
C ALA A 85 -1.25 6.79 14.44
N VAL A 86 -1.00 7.93 15.06
CA VAL A 86 0.10 8.83 14.70
C VAL A 86 0.97 9.02 15.92
N SER A 87 2.27 8.88 15.74
CA SER A 87 3.25 9.17 16.78
C SER A 87 4.26 10.21 16.34
N GLU A 88 4.90 10.83 17.29
CA GLU A 88 6.00 11.76 17.08
C GLU A 88 7.18 11.38 17.98
N THR A 89 8.35 11.21 17.37
CA THR A 89 9.58 10.92 18.12
C THR A 89 10.14 12.19 18.77
N SER A 90 11.09 12.03 19.69
CA SER A 90 11.80 13.18 20.31
C SER A 90 12.58 14.03 19.30
N THR A 91 12.87 13.51 18.10
CA THR A 91 13.52 14.21 16.99
C THR A 91 12.54 14.97 16.08
N GLY A 92 11.21 14.88 16.36
CA GLY A 92 10.17 15.51 15.56
C GLY A 92 9.70 14.69 14.35
N VAL A 93 10.20 13.46 14.18
CA VAL A 93 9.73 12.56 13.14
C VAL A 93 8.31 12.09 13.46
N ARG A 94 7.40 12.28 12.51
CA ARG A 94 6.03 11.76 12.58
C ARG A 94 5.93 10.43 11.88
N ASN A 95 5.20 9.52 12.51
CA ASN A 95 4.95 8.19 11.98
C ASN A 95 3.44 7.94 11.90
N TYR A 96 2.98 7.45 10.76
CA TYR A 96 1.67 6.84 10.59
C TYR A 96 1.76 5.35 10.86
N HIS A 97 0.87 4.84 11.70
CA HIS A 97 0.82 3.45 12.08
C HIS A 97 -0.49 2.80 11.65
N ASN A 98 -0.38 1.60 11.10
CA ASN A 98 -1.46 0.68 10.84
C ASN A 98 -0.95 -0.74 11.06
N ALA A 99 -1.83 -1.65 11.49
CA ALA A 99 -1.47 -3.04 11.80
C ALA A 99 -0.31 -3.20 12.80
N GLY A 100 -0.13 -2.23 13.71
CA GLY A 100 0.92 -2.27 14.74
C GLY A 100 2.34 -2.02 14.24
N LYS A 101 2.46 -1.33 13.10
CA LYS A 101 3.74 -0.99 12.45
C LYS A 101 3.68 0.43 11.87
N VAL A 102 4.83 1.07 11.72
CA VAL A 102 4.98 2.29 10.89
C VAL A 102 4.74 1.91 9.44
N GLN A 103 3.84 2.61 8.79
CA GLN A 103 3.49 2.42 7.38
C GLN A 103 3.98 3.57 6.50
N ALA A 104 4.12 4.76 7.08
CA ALA A 104 4.72 5.91 6.45
C ALA A 104 5.29 6.82 7.52
N SER A 105 6.36 7.53 7.23
CA SER A 105 6.96 8.47 8.16
C SER A 105 7.48 9.73 7.47
N SER A 106 7.82 10.74 8.29
CA SER A 106 8.58 11.90 7.85
C SER A 106 10.11 11.72 7.94
N GLU A 107 10.58 10.50 8.14
CA GLU A 107 12.00 10.17 8.01
C GLU A 107 12.51 10.46 6.60
N PRO A 108 13.73 10.99 6.43
CA PRO A 108 14.23 11.39 5.11
C PRO A 108 14.16 10.28 4.06
N GLN A 109 14.40 9.03 4.45
CA GLN A 109 14.39 7.89 3.54
C GLN A 109 12.98 7.53 3.05
N ASP A 110 11.99 7.55 3.97
CA ASP A 110 10.59 7.34 3.63
C ASP A 110 10.04 8.51 2.80
N MET A 111 10.39 9.75 3.16
CA MET A 111 10.03 10.94 2.38
C MET A 111 10.58 10.85 0.96
N ARG A 112 11.81 10.34 0.80
CA ARG A 112 12.42 10.16 -0.52
C ARG A 112 11.62 9.18 -1.37
N LEU A 113 11.24 8.02 -0.83
CA LEU A 113 10.39 7.05 -1.52
C LEU A 113 9.06 7.67 -1.94
N GLN A 114 8.31 8.18 -0.96
CA GLN A 114 6.94 8.66 -1.18
C GLN A 114 6.91 9.78 -2.23
N ARG A 115 7.87 10.71 -2.19
CA ARG A 115 7.99 11.77 -3.18
C ARG A 115 8.46 11.26 -4.53
N MET A 116 9.44 10.36 -4.61
CA MET A 116 9.85 9.73 -5.87
C MET A 116 8.66 9.04 -6.54
N LEU A 117 7.90 8.24 -5.77
CA LEU A 117 6.72 7.54 -6.25
C LEU A 117 5.71 8.52 -6.86
N GLY A 118 5.37 9.59 -6.12
CA GLY A 118 4.44 10.62 -6.59
C GLY A 118 4.97 11.41 -7.80
N HIS A 119 6.24 11.81 -7.79
CA HIS A 119 6.81 12.60 -8.87
C HIS A 119 6.98 11.81 -10.17
N PHE A 120 7.40 10.55 -10.12
CA PHE A 120 7.41 9.69 -11.30
C PHE A 120 6.01 9.58 -11.92
N THR A 121 4.98 9.49 -11.08
CA THR A 121 3.59 9.33 -11.50
C THR A 121 3.10 10.50 -12.38
N HIS A 122 3.51 11.73 -12.11
CA HIS A 122 3.04 12.88 -12.88
C HIS A 122 4.08 13.49 -13.85
N LEU A 123 5.37 13.17 -13.68
CA LEU A 123 6.41 13.72 -14.56
C LEU A 123 6.57 12.91 -15.84
N ILE A 124 6.41 11.60 -15.79
CA ILE A 124 6.69 10.69 -16.91
C ILE A 124 5.56 10.65 -17.95
N PRO A 125 4.28 10.60 -17.60
CA PRO A 125 3.22 10.68 -18.60
C PRO A 125 3.29 11.99 -19.37
N LYS A 126 3.00 11.94 -20.67
CA LYS A 126 2.97 13.15 -21.50
C LYS A 126 1.93 14.16 -21.03
N ARG A 127 0.79 13.67 -20.55
CA ARG A 127 -0.33 14.47 -20.06
C ARG A 127 -0.96 13.80 -18.83
N PRO A 128 -0.48 14.12 -17.62
CA PRO A 128 -0.96 13.51 -16.38
C PRO A 128 -2.24 14.21 -15.85
N ALA A 129 -3.25 14.45 -16.71
CA ALA A 129 -4.42 15.25 -16.33
C ALA A 129 -5.28 14.56 -15.25
N ASN A 130 -5.47 13.24 -15.38
CA ASN A 130 -6.27 12.44 -14.47
C ASN A 130 -5.40 11.42 -13.75
N ALA A 131 -5.28 11.52 -12.44
CA ALA A 131 -4.49 10.61 -11.62
C ALA A 131 -5.36 9.81 -10.64
N LEU A 132 -4.97 8.55 -10.38
CA LEU A 132 -5.51 7.73 -9.31
C LEU A 132 -4.40 7.41 -8.31
N VAL A 133 -4.67 7.63 -7.04
CA VAL A 133 -3.82 7.21 -5.92
C VAL A 133 -4.56 6.11 -5.15
N ILE A 134 -3.93 4.95 -5.03
CA ILE A 134 -4.45 3.81 -4.30
C ILE A 134 -3.86 3.81 -2.89
N GLY A 135 -4.73 4.08 -1.91
CA GLY A 135 -4.35 4.35 -0.53
C GLY A 135 -3.97 5.82 -0.32
N CYS A 136 -4.32 6.37 0.84
CA CYS A 136 -3.96 7.73 1.24
C CYS A 136 -2.75 7.75 2.17
N GLY A 137 -2.74 6.90 3.18
CA GLY A 137 -1.69 6.85 4.19
C GLY A 137 -1.39 8.21 4.82
N ALA A 138 -0.12 8.58 4.93
CA ALA A 138 0.30 9.92 5.36
C ALA A 138 -0.05 11.01 4.33
N GLY A 139 -0.42 10.64 3.12
CA GLY A 139 -0.77 11.54 2.03
C GLY A 139 0.43 12.10 1.26
N VAL A 140 1.67 11.73 1.59
CA VAL A 140 2.87 12.33 0.97
C VAL A 140 2.99 11.99 -0.50
N THR A 141 2.77 10.72 -0.87
CA THR A 141 2.74 10.28 -2.28
C THR A 141 1.66 11.03 -3.06
N ALA A 142 0.44 11.09 -2.52
CA ALA A 142 -0.67 11.83 -3.12
C ALA A 142 -0.39 13.33 -3.22
N GLY A 143 0.22 13.91 -2.18
CA GLY A 143 0.66 15.30 -2.16
C GLY A 143 1.65 15.61 -3.28
N ALA A 144 2.67 14.77 -3.45
CA ALA A 144 3.65 14.92 -4.53
C ALA A 144 3.01 14.83 -5.93
N VAL A 145 1.97 14.00 -6.12
CA VAL A 145 1.17 13.99 -7.36
C VAL A 145 0.39 15.29 -7.53
N SER A 146 -0.27 15.76 -6.45
CA SER A 146 -1.21 16.89 -6.50
C SER A 146 -0.56 18.23 -6.87
N ILE A 147 0.73 18.43 -6.52
CA ILE A 147 1.49 19.64 -6.89
C ILE A 147 1.97 19.63 -8.34
N GLY A 148 1.79 18.53 -9.07
CA GLY A 148 2.08 18.45 -10.50
C GLY A 148 1.22 19.43 -11.29
N PRO A 149 1.81 20.42 -12.02
CA PRO A 149 1.04 21.43 -12.74
C PRO A 149 0.13 20.85 -13.84
N GLY A 150 0.49 19.67 -14.38
CA GLY A 150 -0.32 18.97 -15.38
C GLY A 150 -1.47 18.14 -14.81
N VAL A 151 -1.55 17.98 -13.49
CA VAL A 151 -2.62 17.22 -12.83
C VAL A 151 -3.84 18.14 -12.64
N GLU A 152 -4.91 17.81 -13.34
CA GLU A 152 -6.19 18.55 -13.30
C GLU A 152 -7.15 17.94 -12.28
N HIS A 153 -7.20 16.61 -12.22
CA HIS A 153 -8.05 15.85 -11.32
C HIS A 153 -7.28 14.67 -10.72
N MET A 154 -7.48 14.43 -9.44
CA MET A 154 -6.91 13.30 -8.75
C MET A 154 -7.97 12.60 -7.90
N THR A 155 -8.10 11.29 -8.04
CA THR A 155 -8.91 10.46 -7.16
C THR A 155 -8.00 9.73 -6.19
N ILE A 156 -8.32 9.74 -4.90
CA ILE A 156 -7.71 8.90 -3.88
C ILE A 156 -8.74 7.83 -3.51
N ALA A 157 -8.44 6.56 -3.78
CA ALA A 157 -9.24 5.43 -3.30
C ALA A 157 -8.66 4.93 -1.98
N GLU A 158 -9.38 5.16 -0.87
CA GLU A 158 -8.93 4.83 0.49
C GLU A 158 -10.00 4.02 1.22
N ILE A 159 -9.59 2.87 1.77
CA ILE A 159 -10.52 1.94 2.41
C ILE A 159 -10.89 2.36 3.84
N GLU A 160 -10.00 3.07 4.55
CA GLU A 160 -10.21 3.47 5.94
C GLU A 160 -10.52 4.97 6.05
N PRO A 161 -11.78 5.35 6.37
CA PRO A 161 -12.18 6.75 6.42
C PRO A 161 -11.38 7.62 7.40
N LEU A 162 -10.83 7.03 8.46
CA LEU A 162 -10.00 7.75 9.44
C LEU A 162 -8.70 8.26 8.85
N VAL A 163 -8.19 7.60 7.81
CA VAL A 163 -6.90 7.96 7.21
C VAL A 163 -6.97 9.36 6.60
N PRO A 164 -7.80 9.67 5.60
CA PRO A 164 -7.90 11.03 5.07
C PRO A 164 -8.53 12.01 6.05
N ALA A 165 -9.48 11.58 6.88
CA ALA A 165 -10.18 12.47 7.80
C ALA A 165 -9.31 12.96 8.97
N SER A 166 -8.34 12.15 9.39
CA SER A 166 -7.53 12.43 10.58
C SER A 166 -6.03 12.26 10.31
N VAL A 167 -5.56 11.04 9.95
CA VAL A 167 -4.13 10.73 9.85
C VAL A 167 -3.41 11.68 8.91
N SER A 168 -3.89 11.83 7.67
CA SER A 168 -3.23 12.67 6.66
C SER A 168 -3.11 14.13 7.07
N LYS A 169 -4.00 14.63 7.93
CA LYS A 169 -3.96 16.01 8.44
C LYS A 169 -2.77 16.26 9.38
N TYR A 170 -2.32 15.25 10.09
CA TYR A 170 -1.09 15.36 10.90
C TYR A 170 0.16 15.49 10.03
N PHE A 171 0.08 15.19 8.74
CA PHE A 171 1.18 15.28 7.79
C PHE A 171 1.04 16.47 6.82
N GLY A 172 0.17 17.46 7.09
CA GLY A 172 -0.10 18.59 6.21
C GLY A 172 1.16 19.31 5.69
N ASP A 173 2.15 19.51 6.57
CA ASP A 173 3.43 20.13 6.22
C ASP A 173 4.26 19.30 5.21
N TYR A 174 4.01 18.00 5.12
CA TYR A 174 4.76 17.06 4.29
C TYR A 174 4.01 16.65 3.02
N ASN A 175 2.65 16.72 3.05
CA ASN A 175 1.76 16.22 2.01
C ASN A 175 1.00 17.33 1.24
N TYR A 176 1.41 18.59 1.40
CA TYR A 176 0.81 19.74 0.71
C TYR A 176 -0.69 19.90 0.98
N ASN A 177 -1.15 19.50 2.17
CA ASN A 177 -2.57 19.50 2.56
C ASN A 177 -3.47 18.82 1.52
N VAL A 178 -3.00 17.71 0.97
CA VAL A 178 -3.61 17.03 -0.19
C VAL A 178 -5.08 16.66 0.00
N VAL A 179 -5.50 16.36 1.22
CA VAL A 179 -6.91 15.99 1.52
C VAL A 179 -7.88 17.17 1.42
N ASP A 180 -7.36 18.40 1.48
CA ASP A 180 -8.12 19.63 1.36
C ASP A 180 -7.91 20.31 -0.03
N ASN A 181 -7.15 19.67 -0.93
CA ASN A 181 -6.85 20.21 -2.25
C ASN A 181 -8.07 20.10 -3.18
N PRO A 182 -8.53 21.18 -3.83
CA PRO A 182 -9.73 21.18 -4.67
C PRO A 182 -9.64 20.29 -5.93
N LYS A 183 -8.43 19.90 -6.35
CA LYS A 183 -8.25 18.92 -7.44
C LYS A 183 -8.52 17.49 -7.01
N VAL A 184 -8.62 17.22 -5.69
CA VAL A 184 -8.64 15.89 -5.12
C VAL A 184 -10.05 15.48 -4.73
N THR A 185 -10.44 14.30 -5.18
CA THR A 185 -11.66 13.61 -4.74
C THR A 185 -11.26 12.38 -3.95
N ILE A 186 -11.70 12.30 -2.69
CA ILE A 186 -11.47 11.12 -1.86
C ILE A 186 -12.68 10.19 -2.03
N HIS A 187 -12.40 8.97 -2.47
CA HIS A 187 -13.38 7.90 -2.61
C HIS A 187 -13.13 6.85 -1.53
N ILE A 188 -14.05 6.74 -0.58
CA ILE A 188 -13.93 5.75 0.50
C ILE A 188 -14.44 4.42 -0.01
N ASP A 189 -13.49 3.57 -0.43
CA ASP A 189 -13.76 2.24 -0.97
C ASP A 189 -12.47 1.41 -1.01
N ASP A 190 -12.61 0.09 -1.14
CA ASP A 190 -11.52 -0.78 -1.59
C ASP A 190 -11.11 -0.39 -3.01
N ALA A 191 -9.82 -0.12 -3.23
CA ALA A 191 -9.33 0.36 -4.54
C ALA A 191 -9.57 -0.63 -5.68
N ARG A 192 -9.55 -1.93 -5.39
CA ARG A 192 -9.88 -2.95 -6.38
C ARG A 192 -11.37 -2.95 -6.72
N HIS A 193 -12.24 -2.79 -5.71
CA HIS A 193 -13.67 -2.66 -5.92
C HIS A 193 -13.98 -1.38 -6.72
N PHE A 194 -13.36 -0.26 -6.37
CA PHE A 194 -13.48 0.99 -7.12
C PHE A 194 -13.12 0.80 -8.60
N LEU A 195 -11.97 0.18 -8.92
CA LEU A 195 -11.55 -0.08 -10.29
C LEU A 195 -12.46 -1.07 -11.04
N LEU A 196 -13.10 -2.00 -10.32
CA LEU A 196 -14.05 -2.94 -10.94
C LEU A 196 -15.40 -2.31 -11.25
N THR A 197 -15.76 -1.20 -10.58
CA THR A 197 -17.09 -0.57 -10.66
C THR A 197 -17.08 0.78 -11.38
N THR A 198 -15.90 1.33 -11.70
CA THR A 198 -15.76 2.58 -12.44
C THR A 198 -15.41 2.35 -13.91
N ASP A 199 -15.93 3.22 -14.78
CA ASP A 199 -15.51 3.29 -16.18
C ASP A 199 -14.40 4.34 -16.41
N GLN A 200 -13.93 5.01 -15.35
CA GLN A 200 -12.91 6.04 -15.45
C GLN A 200 -11.58 5.47 -15.96
N LYS A 201 -10.87 6.30 -16.73
CA LYS A 201 -9.51 6.04 -17.19
C LYS A 201 -8.57 7.10 -16.63
N PHE A 202 -7.34 6.69 -16.40
CA PHE A 202 -6.33 7.52 -15.76
C PHE A 202 -5.08 7.61 -16.63
N ASP A 203 -4.45 8.77 -16.58
CA ASP A 203 -3.16 9.00 -17.25
C ASP A 203 -2.01 8.53 -16.36
N ALA A 204 -2.29 8.46 -15.06
CA ALA A 204 -1.34 8.02 -14.06
C ALA A 204 -2.07 7.29 -12.92
N ILE A 205 -1.53 6.15 -12.50
CA ILE A 205 -2.00 5.41 -11.32
C ILE A 205 -0.80 5.19 -10.42
N THR A 206 -0.93 5.47 -9.13
CA THR A 206 0.12 5.17 -8.16
C THR A 206 -0.44 4.37 -6.99
N SER A 207 0.35 3.45 -6.48
CA SER A 207 -0.01 2.62 -5.35
C SER A 207 1.16 2.53 -4.37
N ASP A 208 0.88 2.91 -3.13
CA ASP A 208 1.77 2.81 -1.98
C ASP A 208 1.05 1.98 -0.91
N PRO A 209 0.82 0.68 -1.19
CA PRO A 209 -0.03 -0.14 -0.34
C PRO A 209 0.72 -0.62 0.90
N LEU A 210 -0.04 -1.14 1.86
CA LEU A 210 0.53 -1.80 3.03
C LEU A 210 1.39 -3.00 2.63
N ASP A 211 2.32 -3.35 3.52
CA ASP A 211 3.15 -4.55 3.34
C ASP A 211 2.31 -5.78 2.96
N PRO A 212 2.76 -6.61 2.01
CA PRO A 212 1.96 -7.73 1.50
C PRO A 212 1.56 -8.79 2.54
N TRP A 213 2.27 -8.88 3.67
CA TRP A 213 1.91 -9.79 4.76
C TRP A 213 0.66 -9.32 5.55
N VAL A 214 0.31 -8.04 5.47
CA VAL A 214 -0.92 -7.51 6.07
C VAL A 214 -2.12 -8.15 5.37
N LYS A 215 -3.08 -8.61 6.17
CA LYS A 215 -4.27 -9.29 5.64
C LYS A 215 -4.99 -8.43 4.60
N GLY A 216 -5.13 -8.95 3.40
CA GLY A 216 -5.78 -8.29 2.27
C GLY A 216 -4.82 -7.52 1.36
N ALA A 217 -3.69 -6.99 1.85
CA ALA A 217 -2.77 -6.18 1.06
C ALA A 217 -2.20 -6.93 -0.16
N ALA A 218 -1.87 -8.23 -0.02
CA ALA A 218 -1.36 -9.03 -1.13
C ALA A 218 -2.29 -9.12 -2.35
N THR A 219 -3.56 -8.78 -2.19
CA THR A 219 -4.53 -8.72 -3.31
C THR A 219 -4.27 -7.56 -4.26
N LEU A 220 -3.57 -6.51 -3.81
CA LEU A 220 -3.14 -5.36 -4.61
C LEU A 220 -1.82 -5.62 -5.36
N TYR A 221 -1.22 -6.80 -5.18
CA TYR A 221 0.01 -7.25 -5.84
C TYR A 221 -0.24 -8.50 -6.70
N THR A 222 -1.50 -8.84 -7.01
CA THR A 222 -1.80 -9.99 -7.88
C THR A 222 -1.73 -9.61 -9.34
N ARG A 223 -1.38 -10.58 -10.19
CA ARG A 223 -1.42 -10.41 -11.64
C ARG A 223 -2.80 -9.93 -12.10
N GLU A 224 -3.86 -10.52 -11.56
CA GLU A 224 -5.25 -10.16 -11.89
C GLU A 224 -5.55 -8.71 -11.53
N PHE A 225 -5.04 -8.20 -10.41
CA PHE A 225 -5.18 -6.80 -10.05
C PHE A 225 -4.42 -5.88 -11.02
N PHE A 226 -3.19 -6.22 -11.37
CA PHE A 226 -2.41 -5.43 -12.34
C PHE A 226 -3.07 -5.40 -13.73
N GLU A 227 -3.75 -6.49 -14.15
CA GLU A 227 -4.53 -6.48 -15.38
C GLU A 227 -5.78 -5.58 -15.27
N ILE A 228 -6.39 -5.45 -14.08
CA ILE A 228 -7.44 -4.45 -13.84
C ILE A 228 -6.86 -3.04 -13.96
N VAL A 229 -5.77 -2.73 -13.27
CA VAL A 229 -5.07 -1.44 -13.35
C VAL A 229 -4.73 -1.08 -14.80
N LYS A 230 -4.14 -2.01 -15.54
CA LYS A 230 -3.75 -1.84 -16.94
C LYS A 230 -4.93 -1.45 -17.85
N ARG A 231 -6.11 -2.04 -17.62
CA ARG A 231 -7.33 -1.67 -18.38
C ARG A 231 -7.82 -0.26 -18.08
N HIS A 232 -7.43 0.34 -16.95
CA HIS A 232 -7.81 1.70 -16.55
C HIS A 232 -6.78 2.75 -16.93
N LEU A 233 -5.65 2.37 -17.53
CA LEU A 233 -4.69 3.31 -18.07
C LEU A 233 -5.16 3.86 -19.42
N ASN A 234 -5.02 5.17 -19.61
CA ASN A 234 -5.09 5.81 -20.92
C ASN A 234 -3.85 5.45 -21.75
N PRO A 235 -3.89 5.55 -23.10
CA PRO A 235 -2.71 5.40 -23.94
C PRO A 235 -1.58 6.34 -23.50
N GLY A 236 -0.37 5.80 -23.31
CA GLY A 236 0.79 6.53 -22.76
C GLY A 236 0.73 6.81 -21.28
N GLY A 237 -0.24 6.23 -20.56
CA GLY A 237 -0.34 6.31 -19.10
C GLY A 237 0.68 5.41 -18.40
N VAL A 238 0.96 5.74 -17.13
CA VAL A 238 1.89 4.98 -16.29
C VAL A 238 1.21 4.50 -15.02
N VAL A 239 1.68 3.38 -14.50
CA VAL A 239 1.42 2.94 -13.13
C VAL A 239 2.72 2.89 -12.35
N THR A 240 2.72 3.37 -11.12
CA THR A 240 3.83 3.22 -10.18
C THR A 240 3.41 2.44 -8.96
N LEU A 241 4.33 1.64 -8.41
CA LEU A 241 4.09 0.77 -7.27
C LEU A 241 5.30 0.75 -6.35
N PHE A 242 5.05 0.87 -5.07
CA PHE A 242 6.04 0.66 -4.01
C PHE A 242 6.34 -0.84 -3.82
N VAL A 243 7.63 -1.15 -3.63
CA VAL A 243 8.09 -2.48 -3.18
C VAL A 243 9.15 -2.30 -2.10
N GLN A 244 8.89 -2.86 -0.94
CA GLN A 244 9.81 -2.84 0.20
C GLN A 244 10.93 -3.88 0.04
N LEU A 245 12.13 -3.55 0.48
CA LEU A 245 13.25 -4.50 0.61
C LEU A 245 13.55 -4.83 2.07
N TYR A 246 13.26 -3.90 2.98
CA TYR A 246 13.36 -4.14 4.42
C TYR A 246 12.21 -5.06 4.89
N GLU A 247 12.42 -5.82 5.95
CA GLU A 247 11.47 -6.82 6.45
C GLU A 247 10.90 -7.70 5.31
N SER A 248 11.75 -8.06 4.35
CA SER A 248 11.44 -8.87 3.20
C SER A 248 12.50 -9.95 2.99
N ASN A 249 12.34 -10.77 1.97
CA ASN A 249 13.31 -11.76 1.55
C ASN A 249 13.35 -11.84 0.02
N THR A 250 14.40 -12.45 -0.53
CA THR A 250 14.60 -12.53 -1.97
C THR A 250 13.41 -13.15 -2.71
N GLU A 251 12.75 -14.17 -2.14
CA GLU A 251 11.63 -14.85 -2.80
C GLU A 251 10.39 -13.97 -2.84
N ALA A 252 10.10 -13.23 -1.77
CA ALA A 252 9.01 -12.25 -1.72
C ALA A 252 9.25 -11.12 -2.72
N THR A 253 10.44 -10.52 -2.70
CA THR A 253 10.80 -9.42 -3.63
C THR A 253 10.74 -9.87 -5.08
N LYS A 254 11.24 -11.08 -5.41
CA LYS A 254 11.08 -11.65 -6.75
C LYS A 254 9.62 -11.86 -7.12
N SER A 255 8.79 -12.28 -6.18
CA SER A 255 7.35 -12.47 -6.40
C SER A 255 6.65 -11.15 -6.75
N GLU A 256 6.95 -10.08 -6.03
CA GLU A 256 6.38 -8.76 -6.28
C GLU A 256 6.78 -8.22 -7.64
N ILE A 257 8.10 -8.13 -7.89
CA ILE A 257 8.64 -7.59 -9.14
C ILE A 257 8.25 -8.48 -10.31
N GLY A 258 8.37 -9.80 -10.19
CA GLY A 258 8.05 -10.75 -11.25
C GLY A 258 6.57 -10.70 -11.64
N THR A 259 5.67 -10.61 -10.66
CA THR A 259 4.24 -10.49 -10.92
C THR A 259 3.88 -9.17 -11.61
N PHE A 260 4.49 -8.07 -11.18
CA PHE A 260 4.30 -6.77 -11.80
C PHE A 260 4.81 -6.74 -13.24
N LEU A 261 6.04 -7.22 -13.48
CA LEU A 261 6.65 -7.22 -14.82
C LEU A 261 6.01 -8.24 -15.78
N GLU A 262 5.36 -9.30 -15.27
CA GLU A 262 4.52 -10.17 -16.11
C GLU A 262 3.32 -9.42 -16.69
N ALA A 263 2.68 -8.56 -15.88
CA ALA A 263 1.58 -7.72 -16.34
C ALA A 263 2.07 -6.53 -17.19
N PHE A 264 3.24 -5.96 -16.87
CA PHE A 264 3.84 -4.82 -17.55
C PHE A 264 5.23 -5.15 -18.13
N PRO A 265 5.30 -5.83 -19.29
CA PRO A 265 6.59 -6.26 -19.87
C PRO A 265 7.53 -5.10 -20.27
N ASN A 266 6.99 -3.87 -20.41
CA ASN A 266 7.79 -2.66 -20.64
C ASN A 266 8.18 -1.96 -19.32
N GLY A 267 7.96 -2.63 -18.19
CA GLY A 267 8.18 -2.07 -16.85
C GLY A 267 9.66 -1.85 -16.53
N VAL A 268 9.89 -0.86 -15.68
CA VAL A 268 11.21 -0.49 -15.17
C VAL A 268 11.18 -0.36 -13.65
N VAL A 269 12.34 -0.54 -13.02
CA VAL A 269 12.55 -0.49 -11.58
C VAL A 269 13.48 0.67 -11.25
N TRP A 270 13.12 1.45 -10.25
CA TRP A 270 13.89 2.55 -9.71
C TRP A 270 14.26 2.24 -8.26
N GLY A 271 15.51 2.44 -7.90
CA GLY A 271 16.02 2.18 -6.55
C GLY A 271 15.87 3.40 -5.65
N ASN A 272 15.38 3.21 -4.43
CA ASN A 272 15.58 4.14 -3.34
C ASN A 272 16.70 3.58 -2.45
N THR A 273 17.87 4.20 -2.51
CA THR A 273 19.07 3.71 -1.83
C THR A 273 19.49 4.65 -0.71
N ASN A 274 20.06 4.08 0.34
CA ASN A 274 20.73 4.79 1.40
C ASN A 274 22.23 4.47 1.34
N ASN A 275 23.07 5.46 0.98
CA ASN A 275 24.52 5.28 0.79
C ASN A 275 24.88 4.13 -0.17
N GLY A 276 24.07 3.91 -1.22
CA GLY A 276 24.25 2.83 -2.19
C GLY A 276 23.69 1.47 -1.76
N GLU A 277 23.20 1.34 -0.54
CA GLU A 277 22.46 0.15 -0.08
C GLU A 277 20.97 0.33 -0.39
N GLY A 278 20.35 -0.71 -0.96
CA GLY A 278 18.92 -0.70 -1.27
C GLY A 278 18.07 -0.63 0.00
N TYR A 279 17.04 0.21 -0.04
CA TYR A 279 16.07 0.34 1.04
C TYR A 279 14.68 -0.11 0.57
N ASP A 280 14.23 0.42 -0.55
CA ASP A 280 13.00 0.06 -1.24
C ASP A 280 13.08 0.40 -2.73
N LEU A 281 12.00 0.11 -3.48
CA LEU A 281 11.93 0.27 -4.92
C LEU A 281 10.65 0.97 -5.34
N VAL A 282 10.73 1.68 -6.46
CA VAL A 282 9.56 2.12 -7.24
C VAL A 282 9.52 1.31 -8.53
N LEU A 283 8.48 0.51 -8.72
CA LEU A 283 8.19 -0.11 -10.01
C LEU A 283 7.38 0.86 -10.87
N MET A 284 7.67 0.91 -12.15
CA MET A 284 6.92 1.70 -13.11
C MET A 284 6.51 0.83 -14.28
N GLY A 285 5.22 0.77 -14.58
CA GLY A 285 4.64 0.01 -15.67
C GLY A 285 3.98 0.89 -16.71
N THR A 286 4.08 0.50 -17.97
CA THR A 286 3.40 1.10 -19.11
C THR A 286 2.86 0.02 -20.03
N VAL A 287 1.80 0.34 -20.76
CA VAL A 287 1.25 -0.59 -21.76
C VAL A 287 2.15 -0.57 -23.01
N GLU A 288 2.44 0.62 -23.50
CA GLU A 288 3.33 0.83 -24.65
C GLU A 288 4.80 0.94 -24.19
N PRO A 289 5.78 0.71 -25.08
CA PRO A 289 7.18 0.98 -24.78
C PRO A 289 7.41 2.41 -24.29
N LEU A 290 8.10 2.56 -23.17
CA LEU A 290 8.43 3.85 -22.60
C LEU A 290 9.71 4.42 -23.20
N THR A 291 9.70 5.71 -23.50
CA THR A 291 10.88 6.50 -23.82
C THR A 291 10.83 7.80 -23.04
N ILE A 292 11.92 8.14 -22.35
CA ILE A 292 12.04 9.35 -21.53
C ILE A 292 13.10 10.25 -22.17
N ASP A 293 12.68 11.43 -22.61
CA ASP A 293 13.59 12.47 -23.11
C ASP A 293 14.12 13.29 -21.91
N ILE A 294 15.42 13.14 -21.63
CA ILE A 294 16.09 13.73 -20.47
C ILE A 294 16.06 15.26 -20.56
N ASP A 295 16.36 15.80 -21.76
CA ASP A 295 16.43 17.25 -21.97
C ASP A 295 15.02 17.87 -21.89
N ALA A 296 14.02 17.20 -22.45
CA ALA A 296 12.64 17.64 -22.34
C ALA A 296 12.13 17.58 -20.88
N LEU A 297 12.50 16.56 -20.13
CA LEU A 297 12.15 16.44 -18.71
C LEU A 297 12.83 17.56 -17.89
N GLN A 298 14.11 17.85 -18.15
CA GLN A 298 14.80 18.97 -17.51
C GLN A 298 14.14 20.30 -17.85
N ALA A 299 13.87 20.56 -19.13
CA ALA A 299 13.19 21.74 -19.58
C ALA A 299 11.78 21.91 -18.97
N LYS A 300 11.08 20.81 -18.75
CA LYS A 300 9.80 20.79 -18.02
C LYS A 300 9.98 21.20 -16.56
N LEU A 301 10.97 20.64 -15.87
CA LEU A 301 11.30 21.00 -14.49
C LEU A 301 11.73 22.46 -14.35
N ASP A 302 12.42 23.04 -15.34
CA ASP A 302 12.90 24.42 -15.30
C ASP A 302 11.80 25.47 -15.46
N GLN A 303 10.61 25.08 -15.89
CA GLN A 303 9.47 25.99 -16.01
C GLN A 303 9.08 26.57 -14.65
N PRO A 304 8.68 27.85 -14.55
CA PRO A 304 8.24 28.46 -13.31
C PRO A 304 7.08 27.71 -12.62
N ALA A 305 6.17 27.15 -13.40
CA ALA A 305 5.05 26.35 -12.90
C ALA A 305 5.49 25.11 -12.10
N TYR A 306 6.69 24.58 -12.35
CA TYR A 306 7.26 23.41 -11.66
C TYR A 306 8.14 23.79 -10.44
N ALA A 307 8.12 25.04 -9.98
CA ALA A 307 8.96 25.48 -8.86
C ALA A 307 8.72 24.65 -7.58
N GLU A 308 7.46 24.39 -7.25
CA GLU A 308 7.09 23.56 -6.09
C GLU A 308 7.53 22.10 -6.25
N VAL A 309 7.41 21.54 -7.45
CA VAL A 309 7.91 20.19 -7.78
C VAL A 309 9.44 20.12 -7.61
N ARG A 310 10.17 21.12 -8.12
CA ARG A 310 11.63 21.19 -7.94
C ARG A 310 12.02 21.29 -6.46
N GLN A 311 11.31 22.10 -5.68
CA GLN A 311 11.55 22.22 -4.25
C GLN A 311 11.31 20.86 -3.56
N SER A 312 10.21 20.21 -3.85
CA SER A 312 9.87 18.89 -3.34
C SER A 312 10.95 17.84 -3.65
N LEU A 313 11.46 17.83 -4.87
CA LEU A 313 12.56 16.95 -5.28
C LEU A 313 13.87 17.32 -4.59
N ALA A 314 14.20 18.61 -4.48
CA ALA A 314 15.43 19.08 -3.83
C ALA A 314 15.47 18.70 -2.33
N GLU A 315 14.33 18.72 -1.63
CA GLU A 315 14.23 18.30 -0.23
C GLU A 315 14.56 16.82 0.00
N ILE A 316 14.52 16.02 -1.07
CA ILE A 316 14.90 14.60 -1.06
C ILE A 316 16.23 14.33 -1.79
N GLY A 317 17.02 15.38 -2.06
CA GLY A 317 18.33 15.26 -2.68
C GLY A 317 18.34 15.01 -4.19
N ILE A 318 17.25 15.35 -4.89
CA ILE A 318 17.10 15.24 -6.36
C ILE A 318 17.00 16.66 -6.92
N TYR A 319 18.02 17.13 -7.65
CA TYR A 319 18.13 18.50 -8.12
C TYR A 319 17.92 18.66 -9.63
N SER A 320 17.92 17.56 -10.37
CA SER A 320 17.82 17.54 -11.83
C SER A 320 17.07 16.30 -12.36
N ALA A 321 16.69 16.33 -13.65
CA ALA A 321 16.20 15.16 -14.34
C ALA A 321 17.25 14.03 -14.34
N VAL A 322 18.53 14.36 -14.47
CA VAL A 322 19.63 13.40 -14.39
C VAL A 322 19.65 12.70 -13.02
N ASP A 323 19.55 13.45 -11.91
CA ASP A 323 19.54 12.86 -10.57
C ASP A 323 18.34 11.91 -10.38
N LEU A 324 17.16 12.32 -10.86
CA LEU A 324 15.96 11.50 -10.78
C LEU A 324 16.12 10.19 -11.56
N LEU A 325 16.59 10.28 -12.80
CA LEU A 325 16.71 9.13 -13.71
C LEU A 325 17.92 8.24 -13.38
N SER A 326 18.91 8.76 -12.66
CA SER A 326 20.07 7.99 -12.18
C SER A 326 19.71 6.91 -11.15
N ASN A 327 18.49 6.95 -10.58
CA ASN A 327 18.00 5.90 -9.69
C ASN A 327 17.54 4.62 -10.44
N TYR A 328 17.72 4.54 -11.75
CA TYR A 328 17.38 3.34 -12.53
C TYR A 328 18.09 2.09 -11.99
N ALA A 329 17.30 1.04 -11.70
CA ALA A 329 17.77 -0.20 -11.10
C ALA A 329 17.52 -1.45 -11.97
N GLY A 330 16.81 -1.32 -13.10
CA GLY A 330 16.65 -2.40 -14.07
C GLY A 330 15.34 -2.31 -14.86
N SER A 331 15.27 -3.10 -15.91
CA SER A 331 14.09 -3.31 -16.75
C SER A 331 13.60 -4.75 -16.65
N ALA A 332 12.42 -5.03 -17.20
CA ALA A 332 11.94 -6.41 -17.36
C ALA A 332 12.93 -7.29 -18.15
N GLU A 333 13.61 -6.71 -19.17
CA GLU A 333 14.62 -7.40 -19.95
C GLU A 333 15.87 -7.71 -19.10
N ASP A 334 16.36 -6.73 -18.35
CA ASP A 334 17.54 -6.89 -17.49
C ASP A 334 17.31 -7.93 -16.39
N LEU A 335 16.18 -7.84 -15.71
CA LEU A 335 15.88 -8.64 -14.53
C LEU A 335 15.32 -10.02 -14.85
N GLY A 336 14.99 -10.32 -16.12
CA GLY A 336 14.46 -11.61 -16.54
C GLY A 336 15.24 -12.82 -16.02
N PRO A 337 16.60 -12.86 -16.13
CA PRO A 337 17.39 -13.97 -15.57
C PRO A 337 17.28 -14.11 -14.05
N TRP A 338 17.20 -13.00 -13.31
CA TRP A 338 17.05 -13.00 -11.85
C TRP A 338 15.64 -13.44 -11.42
N LEU A 339 14.63 -13.10 -12.22
CA LEU A 339 13.21 -13.39 -11.97
C LEU A 339 12.75 -14.75 -12.51
N LYS A 340 13.65 -15.54 -13.11
CA LYS A 340 13.31 -16.80 -13.80
C LYS A 340 12.49 -17.77 -12.94
N ASP A 341 12.75 -17.77 -11.63
CA ASP A 341 12.12 -18.64 -10.64
C ASP A 341 11.12 -17.89 -9.73
N ALA A 342 10.75 -16.65 -10.09
CA ALA A 342 9.85 -15.84 -9.30
C ALA A 342 8.47 -16.49 -9.17
N PRO A 343 7.97 -16.71 -7.94
CA PRO A 343 6.62 -17.22 -7.76
C PRO A 343 5.61 -16.11 -8.04
N ILE A 344 4.76 -16.31 -9.04
CA ILE A 344 3.75 -15.32 -9.43
C ILE A 344 2.61 -15.29 -8.40
N ASN A 345 2.31 -14.10 -7.92
CA ASN A 345 1.21 -13.86 -6.98
C ASN A 345 -0.12 -13.76 -7.75
N LEU A 346 -1.04 -14.67 -7.46
CA LEU A 346 -2.34 -14.78 -8.12
C LEU A 346 -3.46 -14.70 -7.08
N ASP A 347 -4.64 -14.23 -7.46
CA ASP A 347 -5.82 -14.18 -6.60
C ASP A 347 -6.13 -15.55 -5.95
N ARG A 348 -5.91 -16.62 -6.68
CA ARG A 348 -6.21 -17.98 -6.22
C ARG A 348 -5.23 -18.52 -5.18
N ASN A 349 -4.01 -17.98 -5.06
CA ASN A 349 -3.00 -18.54 -4.18
C ASN A 349 -2.46 -17.54 -3.16
N LEU A 350 -2.52 -16.22 -3.43
CA LEU A 350 -1.95 -15.14 -2.62
C LEU A 350 -0.57 -15.50 -2.05
N ARG A 351 0.27 -16.07 -2.91
CA ARG A 351 1.57 -16.65 -2.52
C ARG A 351 2.44 -15.63 -1.83
N LEU A 352 2.39 -14.38 -2.30
CA LEU A 352 3.17 -13.28 -1.76
C LEU A 352 2.88 -13.02 -0.27
N GLN A 353 1.63 -13.14 0.17
CA GLN A 353 1.28 -12.92 1.59
C GLN A 353 2.10 -13.82 2.52
N TYR A 354 2.29 -15.07 2.14
CA TYR A 354 3.05 -16.03 2.94
C TYR A 354 4.56 -15.78 2.84
N LEU A 355 5.06 -15.48 1.64
CA LEU A 355 6.47 -15.18 1.41
C LEU A 355 6.91 -13.93 2.18
N ALA A 356 6.13 -12.86 2.10
CA ALA A 356 6.38 -11.63 2.84
C ALA A 356 6.31 -11.87 4.36
N GLY A 357 5.35 -12.68 4.84
CA GLY A 357 5.25 -13.05 6.25
C GLY A 357 6.50 -13.76 6.78
N MET A 358 7.21 -14.53 5.95
CA MET A 358 8.49 -15.15 6.32
C MET A 358 9.65 -14.16 6.38
N GLY A 359 9.55 -13.01 5.73
CA GLY A 359 10.55 -11.94 5.74
C GLY A 359 10.49 -11.03 6.95
N LEU A 360 9.48 -11.17 7.81
CA LEU A 360 9.35 -10.36 9.01
C LEU A 360 10.56 -10.52 9.95
N ASN A 361 11.11 -9.36 10.39
CA ASN A 361 12.33 -9.26 11.20
C ASN A 361 13.63 -9.65 10.47
N THR A 362 13.62 -9.80 9.15
CA THR A 362 14.85 -9.87 8.34
C THR A 362 15.19 -8.48 7.81
N TYR A 363 16.48 -8.15 7.77
CA TYR A 363 16.96 -6.85 7.32
C TYR A 363 17.96 -7.02 6.20
N ASP A 364 17.54 -7.76 5.17
CA ASP A 364 18.39 -8.17 4.04
C ASP A 364 18.24 -7.25 2.81
N SER A 365 17.76 -6.01 3.00
CA SER A 365 17.53 -5.06 1.90
C SER A 365 18.75 -4.83 1.03
N GLY A 366 19.92 -4.61 1.65
CA GLY A 366 21.19 -4.43 0.94
C GLY A 366 21.57 -5.64 0.09
N PRO A 367 21.66 -6.86 0.65
CA PRO A 367 21.91 -8.09 -0.11
C PRO A 367 20.90 -8.35 -1.23
N ILE A 368 19.61 -8.16 -1.01
CA ILE A 368 18.55 -8.34 -2.03
C ILE A 368 18.78 -7.39 -3.20
N TYR A 369 18.99 -6.09 -2.88
CA TYR A 369 19.23 -5.06 -3.88
C TYR A 369 20.53 -5.36 -4.67
N ALA A 370 21.62 -5.64 -3.99
CA ALA A 370 22.90 -5.93 -4.61
C ALA A 370 22.83 -7.14 -5.56
N ASP A 371 22.06 -8.18 -5.19
CA ASP A 371 21.85 -9.35 -6.05
C ASP A 371 21.02 -8.99 -7.30
N MET A 372 19.95 -8.22 -7.12
CA MET A 372 19.10 -7.76 -8.22
C MET A 372 19.87 -6.91 -9.24
N VAL A 373 20.59 -5.89 -8.77
CA VAL A 373 21.25 -4.91 -9.67
C VAL A 373 22.47 -5.46 -10.40
N ARG A 374 22.95 -6.67 -10.12
CA ARG A 374 23.98 -7.35 -10.91
C ARG A 374 23.57 -7.51 -12.37
N TYR A 375 22.28 -7.61 -12.64
CA TYR A 375 21.72 -7.80 -13.96
C TYR A 375 21.43 -6.48 -14.69
N THR A 376 21.43 -5.37 -13.98
CA THR A 376 21.11 -4.04 -14.52
C THR A 376 22.14 -3.61 -15.56
N ARG A 377 21.65 -3.15 -16.72
CA ARG A 377 22.42 -2.56 -17.81
C ARG A 377 21.89 -1.16 -18.09
N PHE A 378 22.66 -0.34 -18.78
CA PHE A 378 22.16 0.94 -19.25
C PHE A 378 21.05 0.71 -20.29
N PRO A 379 19.86 1.28 -20.11
CA PRO A 379 18.71 1.00 -20.97
C PRO A 379 18.71 1.90 -22.21
N GLU A 380 19.44 1.51 -23.26
CA GLU A 380 19.66 2.29 -24.49
C GLU A 380 18.37 2.79 -25.18
N LYS A 381 17.23 2.08 -24.98
CA LYS A 381 15.96 2.42 -25.60
C LYS A 381 15.05 3.27 -24.71
N LEU A 382 15.31 3.32 -23.41
CA LEU A 382 14.50 4.02 -22.43
C LEU A 382 14.78 5.52 -22.45
N PHE A 383 16.05 5.90 -22.58
CA PHE A 383 16.48 7.29 -22.50
C PHE A 383 16.84 7.85 -23.86
N THR A 384 16.38 9.09 -24.11
CA THR A 384 16.77 9.92 -25.25
C THR A 384 17.19 11.30 -24.74
N GLY A 385 17.94 12.05 -25.54
CA GLY A 385 18.41 13.39 -25.20
C GLY A 385 19.71 13.71 -25.89
N SER A 386 20.34 14.82 -25.48
CA SER A 386 21.68 15.18 -25.93
C SER A 386 22.73 14.15 -25.51
N PRO A 387 23.82 14.00 -26.25
CA PRO A 387 24.92 13.09 -25.84
C PRO A 387 25.43 13.36 -24.41
N ALA A 388 25.48 14.63 -24.00
CA ALA A 388 25.90 15.02 -22.66
C ALA A 388 24.91 14.55 -21.58
N SER A 389 23.61 14.67 -21.81
CA SER A 389 22.56 14.23 -20.86
C SER A 389 22.53 12.70 -20.76
N LEU A 390 22.67 12.00 -21.87
CA LEU A 390 22.75 10.53 -21.90
C LEU A 390 23.98 10.02 -21.12
N GLU A 391 25.14 10.62 -21.31
CA GLU A 391 26.35 10.26 -20.57
C GLU A 391 26.21 10.58 -19.08
N ALA A 392 25.67 11.74 -18.73
CA ALA A 392 25.44 12.12 -17.33
C ALA A 392 24.51 11.12 -16.60
N VAL A 393 23.43 10.66 -17.24
CA VAL A 393 22.55 9.62 -16.66
C VAL A 393 23.27 8.28 -16.58
N ARG A 394 24.07 7.91 -17.59
CA ARG A 394 24.88 6.68 -17.58
C ARG A 394 25.86 6.66 -16.40
N GLU A 395 26.63 7.72 -16.21
CA GLU A 395 27.54 7.88 -15.07
C GLU A 395 26.78 7.90 -13.73
N GLY A 396 25.62 8.57 -13.69
CA GLY A 396 24.75 8.60 -12.52
C GLY A 396 24.29 7.22 -12.10
N ILE A 397 23.80 6.41 -13.04
CA ILE A 397 23.38 5.03 -12.80
C ILE A 397 24.59 4.19 -12.32
N GLN A 398 25.76 4.33 -12.95
CA GLN A 398 26.95 3.58 -12.52
C GLN A 398 27.34 3.90 -11.07
N ARG A 399 27.31 5.20 -10.69
CA ARG A 399 27.55 5.62 -9.31
C ARG A 399 26.55 5.02 -8.32
N GLN A 400 25.25 5.06 -8.66
CA GLN A 400 24.20 4.48 -7.81
C GLN A 400 24.34 2.95 -7.64
N LEU A 401 24.84 2.28 -8.67
CA LEU A 401 25.09 0.84 -8.64
C LEU A 401 26.46 0.47 -8.00
N GLY A 402 27.23 1.46 -7.52
CA GLY A 402 28.57 1.23 -6.97
C GLY A 402 29.57 0.68 -8.00
N ARG A 403 29.38 1.02 -9.27
CA ARG A 403 30.27 0.58 -10.37
C ARG A 403 31.19 1.73 -10.77
N PRO A 404 32.48 1.41 -11.06
CA PRO A 404 33.46 2.40 -11.50
C PRO A 404 33.13 2.97 -12.86
#